data_9991e5759889c4d418d5627a4650ecb1
#
_entry.id   9991e5759889c4d418d5627a4650ecb1
#
_cell.length_a   1.000
_cell.length_b   1.000
_cell.length_c   1.000
_cell.angle_alpha   90.00
_cell.angle_beta   90.00
_cell.angle_gamma   90.00
#
_symmetry.space_group_name_H-M   'P 1'
#
loop_
_entity.id
_entity.type
_entity.pdbx_description
1 polymer ?
#
loop_
_entity_poly.entity_id
_entity_poly.type
_entity_poly.pdbx_seq_one_letter_code
_entity_poly.pdbx_strand_id
1 'polypeptide(L)'
;VAPNQEKVFVDINVHEGNRYRVTDFEVVGNTHVPFEELTALVDIDKDKYYKKSKVDAAVKAIQDRLGDDGYALARVNAIPQLDEETKTVKILFSVDNGEKIYVRRVNIEGNERTQDEVFRREIRQMEGSQFISSDVERSKVRLQRLPYVEEVDVVTSQVDSDLVDLTYRMKERSAGSITFGLSYGMESKFGFNISFDQPNFMGTGNQLAVSAETDDESQTFNISYTNPYFTDSGISAGVSAHYSRQDNKNGYTADYLMDGYGLSFNFGYPLTEFTSLGASVGYDRVNLKTTRDSPIEIVNELGSSCTPSSQHLGYCSGYDNGSGDWHRITKKKNLFRFSAGITRDTRDRTVFATEGSVNSFNVSGTLPGSTDEFYILSAKHSSFYPLFDGDDFVLNIRGDLAKGYGYGKTSGLPFYERFYSGGLRTVRGFRSGTLGPRYLNDQSAGGDLKVNATAELIMRVPGFAESNSLRWAIFFDASQGYGLGEHLKKTSINADYNKFKTSD
;
A
#
# COMPACT_ATOMS: atom_id res chain seq x y z
N VAL A 1 29.63 -30.41 23.83
CA VAL A 1 28.28 -30.91 24.05
C VAL A 1 28.11 -31.11 25.55
N ALA A 2 27.03 -30.60 26.11
CA ALA A 2 26.72 -30.81 27.54
C ALA A 2 26.54 -32.32 27.84
N PRO A 3 26.80 -32.78 29.07
CA PRO A 3 26.71 -34.21 29.41
C PRO A 3 25.34 -34.83 29.14
N ASN A 4 24.28 -34.03 29.11
CA ASN A 4 22.91 -34.46 28.78
C ASN A 4 22.53 -34.33 27.30
N GLN A 5 23.47 -33.92 26.42
CA GLN A 5 23.28 -33.71 24.98
C GLN A 5 22.24 -32.67 24.58
N GLU A 6 21.70 -31.89 25.50
CA GLU A 6 20.66 -30.86 25.23
C GLU A 6 21.27 -29.51 24.86
N LYS A 7 22.52 -29.24 25.14
CA LYS A 7 23.19 -27.96 24.87
C LYS A 7 24.59 -28.19 24.29
N VAL A 8 24.96 -27.35 23.35
CA VAL A 8 26.31 -27.26 22.79
C VAL A 8 26.95 -26.00 23.37
N PHE A 9 28.09 -26.15 24.04
CA PHE A 9 28.92 -25.02 24.41
C PHE A 9 29.94 -24.81 23.30
N VAL A 10 30.01 -23.59 22.79
CA VAL A 10 30.97 -23.16 21.77
C VAL A 10 31.85 -22.09 22.42
N ASP A 11 33.11 -22.43 22.66
CA ASP A 11 34.11 -21.48 23.14
C ASP A 11 34.79 -20.86 21.92
N ILE A 12 34.67 -19.54 21.78
CA ILE A 12 35.29 -18.79 20.69
C ILE A 12 36.46 -18.00 21.28
N ASN A 13 37.67 -18.42 20.98
CA ASN A 13 38.87 -17.68 21.35
C ASN A 13 39.18 -16.64 20.27
N VAL A 14 39.11 -15.38 20.60
CA VAL A 14 39.35 -14.25 19.70
C VAL A 14 40.67 -13.60 20.04
N HIS A 15 41.60 -13.58 19.08
CA HIS A 15 42.78 -12.73 19.15
C HIS A 15 42.54 -11.44 18.36
N GLU A 16 42.40 -10.34 19.06
CA GLU A 16 42.30 -9.03 18.43
C GLU A 16 43.65 -8.59 17.87
N GLY A 17 43.71 -8.38 16.55
CA GLY A 17 44.87 -7.81 15.88
C GLY A 17 44.95 -6.28 16.05
N ASN A 18 46.00 -5.68 15.46
CA ASN A 18 46.12 -4.22 15.41
C ASN A 18 45.05 -3.61 14.54
N ARG A 19 44.56 -2.41 14.92
CA ARG A 19 43.67 -1.59 14.06
C ARG A 19 44.51 -0.75 13.13
N TYR A 20 44.22 -0.80 11.84
CA TYR A 20 44.88 -0.02 10.80
C TYR A 20 43.97 1.11 10.32
N ARG A 21 44.54 2.27 9.98
CA ARG A 21 43.85 3.38 9.33
C ARG A 21 44.10 3.32 7.82
N VAL A 22 43.07 3.55 7.02
CA VAL A 22 43.19 3.61 5.58
C VAL A 22 43.82 4.94 5.19
N THR A 23 45.01 4.91 4.56
CA THR A 23 45.69 6.10 4.05
C THR A 23 45.25 6.42 2.64
N ASP A 24 45.16 5.40 1.78
CA ASP A 24 44.83 5.57 0.38
C ASP A 24 44.27 4.28 -0.21
N PHE A 25 43.64 4.38 -1.35
CA PHE A 25 43.26 3.25 -2.19
C PHE A 25 43.50 3.60 -3.67
N GLU A 26 43.76 2.58 -4.46
CA GLU A 26 44.08 2.71 -5.87
C GLU A 26 43.48 1.54 -6.66
N VAL A 27 42.93 1.82 -7.84
CA VAL A 27 42.44 0.81 -8.78
C VAL A 27 43.45 0.66 -9.90
N VAL A 28 43.93 -0.56 -10.14
CA VAL A 28 44.98 -0.89 -11.12
C VAL A 28 44.59 -2.13 -11.91
N GLY A 29 45.20 -2.35 -13.05
CA GLY A 29 45.05 -3.59 -13.82
C GLY A 29 44.60 -3.35 -15.25
N ASN A 30 43.95 -4.35 -15.86
CA ASN A 30 43.47 -4.31 -17.21
C ASN A 30 41.94 -4.08 -17.23
N THR A 31 41.52 -2.86 -17.61
CA THR A 31 40.09 -2.52 -17.67
C THR A 31 39.80 -1.59 -18.86
N HIS A 32 38.64 -1.76 -19.47
CA HIS A 32 38.11 -0.87 -20.50
C HIS A 32 37.28 0.31 -19.90
N VAL A 33 36.88 0.20 -18.63
CA VAL A 33 36.20 1.26 -17.89
C VAL A 33 37.24 2.23 -17.35
N PRO A 34 37.06 3.55 -17.46
CA PRO A 34 37.97 4.53 -16.89
C PRO A 34 38.22 4.32 -15.39
N PHE A 35 39.48 4.39 -14.97
CA PHE A 35 39.85 4.18 -13.56
C PHE A 35 39.18 5.18 -12.62
N GLU A 36 38.92 6.41 -13.08
CA GLU A 36 38.22 7.45 -12.33
C GLU A 36 36.80 7.02 -11.97
N GLU A 37 36.12 6.36 -12.91
CA GLU A 37 34.75 5.85 -12.70
C GLU A 37 34.76 4.71 -11.69
N LEU A 38 35.66 3.76 -11.82
CA LEU A 38 35.77 2.66 -10.85
C LEU A 38 36.21 3.14 -9.46
N THR A 39 37.08 4.13 -9.39
CA THR A 39 37.52 4.74 -8.14
C THR A 39 36.37 5.48 -7.43
N ALA A 40 35.47 6.09 -8.18
CA ALA A 40 34.28 6.77 -7.62
C ALA A 40 33.28 5.81 -6.95
N LEU A 41 33.32 4.51 -7.28
CA LEU A 41 32.48 3.47 -6.66
C LEU A 41 33.01 3.00 -5.29
N VAL A 42 34.24 3.36 -4.94
CA VAL A 42 34.88 2.93 -3.68
C VAL A 42 34.47 3.87 -2.54
N ASP A 43 33.46 3.45 -1.75
CA ASP A 43 33.00 4.18 -0.55
C ASP A 43 33.87 3.84 0.68
N ILE A 44 35.13 4.21 0.63
CA ILE A 44 36.08 4.03 1.75
C ILE A 44 36.58 5.40 2.18
N ASP A 45 36.31 5.77 3.43
CA ASP A 45 36.78 7.01 4.02
C ASP A 45 38.28 6.91 4.31
N LYS A 46 39.08 7.85 3.78
CA LYS A 46 40.49 8.01 4.18
C LYS A 46 40.59 8.47 5.64
N ASP A 47 41.65 8.09 6.31
CA ASP A 47 41.96 8.35 7.73
C ASP A 47 41.02 7.68 8.75
N LYS A 48 40.06 6.86 8.31
CA LYS A 48 39.25 6.00 9.18
C LYS A 48 39.83 4.58 9.29
N TYR A 49 39.35 3.85 10.29
CA TYR A 49 39.76 2.46 10.50
C TYR A 49 39.29 1.56 9.36
N TYR A 50 40.21 0.65 8.96
CA TYR A 50 39.92 -0.38 7.97
C TYR A 50 38.70 -1.22 8.38
N LYS A 51 37.75 -1.36 7.47
CA LYS A 51 36.58 -2.20 7.61
C LYS A 51 36.51 -3.15 6.42
N LYS A 52 36.65 -4.45 6.68
CA LYS A 52 36.58 -5.47 5.62
C LYS A 52 35.26 -5.39 4.85
N SER A 53 34.14 -5.15 5.53
CA SER A 53 32.82 -5.02 4.89
C SER A 53 32.75 -3.91 3.84
N LYS A 54 33.42 -2.75 4.07
CA LYS A 54 33.50 -1.68 3.07
C LYS A 54 34.39 -2.07 1.87
N VAL A 55 35.45 -2.80 2.11
CA VAL A 55 36.34 -3.29 1.05
C VAL A 55 35.62 -4.33 0.20
N ASP A 56 34.95 -5.30 0.83
CA ASP A 56 34.15 -6.30 0.11
C ASP A 56 33.01 -5.66 -0.70
N ALA A 57 32.36 -4.62 -0.15
CA ALA A 57 31.36 -3.84 -0.87
C ALA A 57 31.93 -3.08 -2.08
N ALA A 58 33.13 -2.49 -1.95
CA ALA A 58 33.83 -1.85 -3.05
C ALA A 58 34.23 -2.84 -4.15
N VAL A 59 34.75 -4.00 -3.79
CA VAL A 59 35.05 -5.09 -4.75
C VAL A 59 33.79 -5.46 -5.52
N LYS A 60 32.65 -5.68 -4.80
CA LYS A 60 31.38 -6.01 -5.44
C LYS A 60 30.89 -4.88 -6.36
N ALA A 61 30.97 -3.63 -5.94
CA ALA A 61 30.53 -2.50 -6.74
C ALA A 61 31.33 -2.37 -8.05
N ILE A 62 32.66 -2.60 -8.00
CA ILE A 62 33.51 -2.62 -9.20
C ILE A 62 33.14 -3.82 -10.09
N GLN A 63 32.94 -5.01 -9.53
CA GLN A 63 32.54 -6.19 -10.30
C GLN A 63 31.18 -6.00 -10.96
N ASP A 64 30.19 -5.47 -10.24
CA ASP A 64 28.84 -5.21 -10.76
C ASP A 64 28.92 -4.21 -11.93
N ARG A 65 29.71 -3.13 -11.79
CA ARG A 65 29.92 -2.14 -12.87
C ARG A 65 30.56 -2.75 -14.12
N LEU A 66 31.58 -3.59 -13.95
CA LEU A 66 32.20 -4.30 -15.05
C LEU A 66 31.23 -5.31 -15.69
N GLY A 67 30.44 -6.00 -14.85
CA GLY A 67 29.39 -6.92 -15.30
C GLY A 67 28.29 -6.24 -16.10
N ASP A 68 27.99 -4.96 -15.85
CA ASP A 68 27.04 -4.20 -16.66
C ASP A 68 27.57 -3.90 -18.08
N ASP A 69 28.89 -3.87 -18.26
CA ASP A 69 29.53 -3.77 -19.57
C ASP A 69 29.83 -5.15 -20.21
N GLY A 70 29.30 -6.23 -19.64
CA GLY A 70 29.39 -7.59 -20.16
C GLY A 70 30.54 -8.43 -19.62
N TYR A 71 31.33 -7.91 -18.69
CA TYR A 71 32.46 -8.63 -18.12
C TYR A 71 32.03 -9.43 -16.87
N ALA A 72 31.15 -10.41 -17.07
CA ALA A 72 30.55 -11.21 -15.99
C ALA A 72 31.55 -11.98 -15.12
N LEU A 73 32.70 -12.32 -15.69
CA LEU A 73 33.77 -13.08 -15.01
C LEU A 73 34.94 -12.20 -14.59
N ALA A 74 34.76 -10.88 -14.56
CA ALA A 74 35.79 -9.95 -14.10
C ALA A 74 36.28 -10.28 -12.70
N ARG A 75 37.60 -10.32 -12.52
CA ARG A 75 38.22 -10.58 -11.23
C ARG A 75 38.70 -9.27 -10.62
N VAL A 76 38.21 -8.99 -9.42
CA VAL A 76 38.62 -7.81 -8.64
C VAL A 76 39.16 -8.33 -7.31
N ASN A 77 40.45 -8.10 -7.07
CA ASN A 77 41.13 -8.53 -5.85
C ASN A 77 41.56 -7.31 -5.04
N ALA A 78 41.11 -7.20 -3.82
CA ALA A 78 41.58 -6.16 -2.91
C ALA A 78 42.83 -6.67 -2.16
N ILE A 79 43.94 -6.00 -2.34
CA ILE A 79 45.24 -6.34 -1.75
C ILE A 79 45.60 -5.26 -0.73
N PRO A 80 45.43 -5.52 0.59
CA PRO A 80 45.81 -4.58 1.63
C PRO A 80 47.36 -4.61 1.81
N GLN A 81 47.96 -3.43 1.67
CA GLN A 81 49.39 -3.21 1.96
C GLN A 81 49.49 -2.58 3.34
N LEU A 82 49.94 -3.36 4.32
CA LEU A 82 50.04 -2.95 5.72
C LEU A 82 51.40 -2.31 6.00
N ASP A 83 51.38 -1.18 6.69
CA ASP A 83 52.55 -0.58 7.33
C ASP A 83 52.40 -0.80 8.86
N GLU A 84 53.25 -1.65 9.40
CA GLU A 84 53.21 -2.04 10.81
C GLU A 84 53.74 -0.93 11.74
N GLU A 85 54.64 -0.06 11.23
CA GLU A 85 55.25 1.01 12.04
C GLU A 85 54.24 2.14 12.26
N THR A 86 53.55 2.55 11.19
CA THR A 86 52.55 3.65 11.23
C THR A 86 51.13 3.19 11.54
N LYS A 87 50.90 1.86 11.58
CA LYS A 87 49.55 1.27 11.72
C LYS A 87 48.59 1.75 10.67
N THR A 88 49.07 1.82 9.42
CA THR A 88 48.28 2.29 8.26
C THR A 88 48.16 1.20 7.21
N VAL A 89 47.19 1.33 6.33
CA VAL A 89 46.95 0.40 5.21
C VAL A 89 46.61 1.18 3.94
N LYS A 90 47.28 0.85 2.85
CA LYS A 90 46.91 1.22 1.49
C LYS A 90 46.21 0.02 0.84
N ILE A 91 45.06 0.27 0.16
CA ILE A 91 44.30 -0.81 -0.48
C ILE A 91 44.50 -0.73 -1.98
N LEU A 92 44.99 -1.80 -2.59
CA LEU A 92 45.16 -1.90 -4.04
C LEU A 92 44.02 -2.80 -4.59
N PHE A 93 43.17 -2.28 -5.42
CA PHE A 93 42.16 -3.06 -6.15
C PHE A 93 42.73 -3.44 -7.52
N SER A 94 43.13 -4.69 -7.64
CA SER A 94 43.63 -5.25 -8.90
C SER A 94 42.46 -5.80 -9.72
N VAL A 95 42.25 -5.19 -10.91
CA VAL A 95 41.17 -5.51 -11.83
C VAL A 95 41.70 -6.28 -13.04
N ASP A 96 41.01 -7.36 -13.39
CA ASP A 96 41.16 -8.08 -14.65
C ASP A 96 39.78 -8.36 -15.24
N ASN A 97 39.44 -7.68 -16.36
CA ASN A 97 38.13 -7.79 -16.98
C ASN A 97 37.81 -9.18 -17.51
N GLY A 98 38.81 -9.92 -18.03
CA GLY A 98 38.54 -11.08 -18.86
C GLY A 98 37.88 -10.70 -20.22
N GLU A 99 37.09 -11.62 -20.76
CA GLU A 99 36.38 -11.48 -22.02
C GLU A 99 34.91 -11.07 -21.79
N LYS A 100 34.28 -10.47 -22.83
CA LYS A 100 32.84 -10.18 -22.80
C LYS A 100 32.04 -11.45 -22.88
N ILE A 101 31.03 -11.55 -22.03
CA ILE A 101 30.19 -12.74 -21.86
C ILE A 101 28.78 -12.46 -22.41
N TYR A 102 28.23 -13.44 -23.12
CA TYR A 102 26.86 -13.44 -23.61
C TYR A 102 26.06 -14.56 -22.95
N VAL A 103 24.77 -14.31 -22.70
CA VAL A 103 23.88 -15.30 -22.11
C VAL A 103 23.29 -16.17 -23.21
N ARG A 104 23.63 -17.46 -23.22
CA ARG A 104 23.10 -18.42 -24.18
C ARG A 104 21.66 -18.81 -23.85
N ARG A 105 21.41 -19.21 -22.60
CA ARG A 105 20.11 -19.66 -22.11
C ARG A 105 19.84 -19.17 -20.69
N VAL A 106 18.56 -19.00 -20.40
CA VAL A 106 18.03 -18.73 -19.06
C VAL A 106 17.17 -19.91 -18.64
N ASN A 107 17.65 -20.71 -17.71
CA ASN A 107 16.96 -21.87 -17.19
C ASN A 107 16.27 -21.51 -15.88
N ILE A 108 15.12 -22.13 -15.63
CA ILE A 108 14.33 -22.00 -14.40
C ILE A 108 14.24 -23.40 -13.79
N GLU A 109 14.59 -23.55 -12.55
CA GLU A 109 14.56 -24.81 -11.79
C GLU A 109 13.82 -24.63 -10.46
N GLY A 110 13.16 -25.68 -9.96
CA GLY A 110 12.47 -25.67 -8.67
C GLY A 110 11.04 -25.14 -8.73
N ASN A 111 10.49 -24.93 -9.93
CA ASN A 111 9.11 -24.51 -10.15
C ASN A 111 8.17 -25.73 -10.25
N GLU A 112 7.84 -26.33 -9.10
CA GLU A 112 6.99 -27.54 -9.05
C GLU A 112 5.49 -27.23 -9.22
N ARG A 113 5.05 -26.03 -8.81
CA ARG A 113 3.64 -25.61 -8.76
C ARG A 113 3.34 -24.48 -9.71
N THR A 114 4.29 -23.58 -9.91
CA THR A 114 4.12 -22.38 -10.72
C THR A 114 4.58 -22.64 -12.16
N GLN A 115 3.81 -22.13 -13.12
CA GLN A 115 4.15 -22.21 -14.54
C GLN A 115 5.44 -21.43 -14.83
N ASP A 116 6.27 -21.94 -15.73
CA ASP A 116 7.57 -21.35 -16.12
C ASP A 116 7.41 -19.89 -16.59
N GLU A 117 6.37 -19.61 -17.36
CA GLU A 117 6.04 -18.28 -17.87
C GLU A 117 5.91 -17.23 -16.76
N VAL A 118 5.39 -17.62 -15.59
CA VAL A 118 5.18 -16.72 -14.45
C VAL A 118 6.51 -16.20 -13.91
N PHE A 119 7.52 -17.02 -13.90
CA PHE A 119 8.86 -16.62 -13.47
C PHE A 119 9.63 -15.92 -14.58
N ARG A 120 9.52 -16.44 -15.81
CA ARG A 120 10.23 -15.90 -16.97
C ARG A 120 9.89 -14.43 -17.24
N ARG A 121 8.67 -13.99 -17.03
CA ARG A 121 8.24 -12.59 -17.18
C ARG A 121 8.89 -11.64 -16.16
N GLU A 122 9.39 -12.16 -15.03
CA GLU A 122 10.11 -11.37 -14.03
C GLU A 122 11.59 -11.20 -14.37
N ILE A 123 12.14 -12.02 -15.26
CA ILE A 123 13.54 -12.01 -15.65
C ILE A 123 13.78 -10.88 -16.66
N ARG A 124 14.81 -10.06 -16.40
CA ARG A 124 15.20 -8.93 -17.26
C ARG A 124 16.35 -9.26 -18.19
N GLN A 125 17.26 -10.13 -17.75
CA GLN A 125 18.33 -10.62 -18.60
C GLN A 125 17.76 -11.51 -19.71
N MET A 126 17.97 -11.11 -20.95
CA MET A 126 17.48 -11.84 -22.12
C MET A 126 18.48 -12.88 -22.62
N GLU A 127 17.96 -13.96 -23.17
CA GLU A 127 18.76 -14.95 -23.90
C GLU A 127 19.34 -14.34 -25.19
N GLY A 128 20.52 -14.72 -25.57
CA GLY A 128 21.21 -14.21 -26.77
C GLY A 128 21.77 -12.80 -26.63
N SER A 129 21.58 -12.13 -25.49
CA SER A 129 22.11 -10.80 -25.23
C SER A 129 23.41 -10.83 -24.41
N GLN A 130 24.12 -9.71 -24.43
CA GLN A 130 25.25 -9.49 -23.54
C GLN A 130 24.80 -9.65 -22.08
N PHE A 131 25.65 -10.26 -21.25
CA PHE A 131 25.42 -10.32 -19.82
C PHE A 131 25.40 -8.92 -19.21
N ILE A 132 24.41 -8.64 -18.36
CA ILE A 132 24.26 -7.38 -17.63
C ILE A 132 24.04 -7.73 -16.15
N SER A 133 25.00 -7.42 -15.28
CA SER A 133 24.97 -7.78 -13.86
C SER A 133 23.74 -7.21 -13.16
N SER A 134 23.42 -5.95 -13.42
CA SER A 134 22.25 -5.27 -12.85
C SER A 134 20.93 -5.91 -13.28
N ASP A 135 20.82 -6.44 -14.50
CA ASP A 135 19.61 -7.13 -14.96
C ASP A 135 19.44 -8.50 -14.32
N VAL A 136 20.54 -9.22 -14.09
CA VAL A 136 20.54 -10.49 -13.36
C VAL A 136 20.11 -10.27 -11.91
N GLU A 137 20.71 -9.29 -11.22
CA GLU A 137 20.36 -8.98 -9.83
C GLU A 137 18.92 -8.45 -9.71
N ARG A 138 18.48 -7.59 -10.62
CA ARG A 138 17.06 -7.17 -10.67
C ARG A 138 16.12 -8.33 -10.85
N SER A 139 16.45 -9.27 -11.73
CA SER A 139 15.66 -10.48 -11.95
C SER A 139 15.54 -11.27 -10.65
N LYS A 140 16.65 -11.47 -9.95
CA LYS A 140 16.68 -12.15 -8.66
C LYS A 140 15.79 -11.45 -7.62
N VAL A 141 15.92 -10.14 -7.47
CA VAL A 141 15.10 -9.34 -6.52
C VAL A 141 13.62 -9.41 -6.88
N ARG A 142 13.27 -9.34 -8.17
CA ARG A 142 11.87 -9.43 -8.63
C ARG A 142 11.27 -10.80 -8.33
N LEU A 143 12.00 -11.87 -8.59
CA LEU A 143 11.58 -13.23 -8.27
C LEU A 143 11.42 -13.43 -6.75
N GLN A 144 12.32 -12.91 -5.92
CA GLN A 144 12.23 -12.97 -4.46
C GLN A 144 11.05 -12.17 -3.88
N ARG A 145 10.58 -11.14 -4.58
CA ARG A 145 9.38 -10.36 -4.16
C ARG A 145 8.08 -11.09 -4.38
N LEU A 146 8.07 -12.16 -5.16
CA LEU A 146 6.87 -12.95 -5.37
C LEU A 146 6.47 -13.66 -4.07
N PRO A 147 5.20 -13.54 -3.63
CA PRO A 147 4.77 -14.06 -2.33
C PRO A 147 4.86 -15.58 -2.22
N TYR A 148 4.90 -16.29 -3.35
CA TYR A 148 5.02 -17.75 -3.44
C TYR A 148 6.47 -18.25 -3.63
N VAL A 149 7.46 -17.37 -3.53
CA VAL A 149 8.89 -17.71 -3.58
C VAL A 149 9.50 -17.51 -2.20
N GLU A 150 10.20 -18.52 -1.71
CA GLU A 150 10.94 -18.49 -0.43
C GLU A 150 12.37 -18.01 -0.65
N GLU A 151 13.05 -18.56 -1.66
CA GLU A 151 14.46 -18.29 -1.93
C GLU A 151 14.73 -18.38 -3.43
N VAL A 152 15.64 -17.55 -3.92
CA VAL A 152 16.14 -17.57 -5.29
C VAL A 152 17.66 -17.58 -5.26
N ASP A 153 18.25 -18.59 -5.88
CA ASP A 153 19.68 -18.65 -6.15
C ASP A 153 19.93 -18.56 -7.65
N VAL A 154 20.99 -17.86 -8.04
CA VAL A 154 21.36 -17.67 -9.45
C VAL A 154 22.71 -18.30 -9.68
N VAL A 155 22.74 -19.33 -10.52
CA VAL A 155 23.96 -20.05 -10.91
C VAL A 155 24.33 -19.69 -12.33
N THR A 156 25.52 -19.13 -12.50
CA THR A 156 26.11 -18.86 -13.82
C THR A 156 27.04 -20.02 -14.18
N SER A 157 26.74 -20.71 -15.28
CA SER A 157 27.53 -21.84 -15.77
C SER A 157 28.18 -21.46 -17.09
N GLN A 158 29.52 -21.44 -17.13
CA GLN A 158 30.26 -21.19 -18.37
C GLN A 158 30.13 -22.38 -19.30
N VAL A 159 29.75 -22.14 -20.53
CA VAL A 159 29.55 -23.17 -21.57
C VAL A 159 30.65 -23.10 -22.61
N ASP A 160 31.09 -21.87 -22.96
CA ASP A 160 32.19 -21.61 -23.87
C ASP A 160 32.99 -20.38 -23.35
N SER A 161 34.04 -19.98 -24.04
CA SER A 161 34.91 -18.85 -23.64
C SER A 161 34.13 -17.57 -23.39
N ASP A 162 33.10 -17.31 -24.21
CA ASP A 162 32.28 -16.10 -24.20
C ASP A 162 30.79 -16.34 -23.93
N LEU A 163 30.38 -17.60 -23.62
CA LEU A 163 28.99 -17.99 -23.43
C LEU A 163 28.73 -18.58 -22.05
N VAL A 164 27.66 -18.10 -21.41
CA VAL A 164 27.15 -18.63 -20.14
C VAL A 164 25.69 -19.02 -20.22
N ASP A 165 25.31 -20.01 -19.44
CA ASP A 165 23.92 -20.29 -19.09
C ASP A 165 23.62 -19.74 -17.68
N LEU A 166 22.50 -19.07 -17.55
CA LEU A 166 21.98 -18.61 -16.27
C LEU A 166 20.91 -19.58 -15.79
N THR A 167 21.03 -20.10 -14.58
CA THR A 167 20.03 -20.96 -13.98
C THR A 167 19.50 -20.29 -12.71
N TYR A 168 18.21 -19.90 -12.73
CA TYR A 168 17.50 -19.41 -11.56
C TYR A 168 16.89 -20.61 -10.84
N ARG A 169 17.45 -20.96 -9.70
CA ARG A 169 16.94 -22.01 -8.81
C ARG A 169 16.04 -21.40 -7.78
N MET A 170 14.80 -21.81 -7.79
CA MET A 170 13.79 -21.28 -6.88
C MET A 170 13.34 -22.33 -5.90
N LYS A 171 13.07 -21.89 -4.68
CA LYS A 171 12.35 -22.66 -3.69
C LYS A 171 10.98 -22.03 -3.51
N GLU A 172 9.96 -22.76 -3.91
CA GLU A 172 8.58 -22.30 -3.75
C GLU A 172 8.08 -22.51 -2.33
N ARG A 173 7.22 -21.60 -1.87
CA ARG A 173 6.46 -21.73 -0.62
C ARG A 173 4.96 -21.67 -0.88
N SER A 174 4.18 -22.23 0.03
CA SER A 174 2.73 -22.01 0.00
C SER A 174 2.43 -20.56 0.38
N ALA A 175 1.79 -19.84 -0.53
CA ALA A 175 1.45 -18.42 -0.33
C ALA A 175 -0.04 -18.19 -0.07
N GLY A 176 -0.87 -19.23 -0.20
CA GLY A 176 -2.28 -19.16 0.17
C GLY A 176 -2.44 -18.92 1.66
N SER A 177 -3.28 -17.96 2.03
CA SER A 177 -3.59 -17.65 3.42
C SER A 177 -5.08 -17.66 3.66
N ILE A 178 -5.47 -18.17 4.83
CA ILE A 178 -6.83 -18.04 5.36
C ILE A 178 -6.71 -17.29 6.68
N THR A 179 -7.40 -16.17 6.78
CA THR A 179 -7.40 -15.35 7.99
C THR A 179 -8.78 -15.36 8.62
N PHE A 180 -8.82 -15.61 9.92
CA PHE A 180 -10.01 -15.46 10.73
C PHE A 180 -9.77 -14.35 11.75
N GLY A 181 -10.69 -13.41 11.84
CA GLY A 181 -10.61 -12.31 12.79
C GLY A 181 -11.90 -12.17 13.59
N LEU A 182 -11.72 -11.79 14.84
CA LEU A 182 -12.80 -11.40 15.75
C LEU A 182 -12.52 -9.95 16.15
N SER A 183 -13.53 -9.11 16.11
CA SER A 183 -13.45 -7.73 16.55
C SER A 183 -14.60 -7.42 17.50
N TYR A 184 -14.38 -6.46 18.39
CA TYR A 184 -15.42 -5.90 19.23
C TYR A 184 -15.30 -4.38 19.23
N GLY A 185 -16.36 -3.71 18.82
CA GLY A 185 -16.50 -2.26 18.87
C GLY A 185 -17.67 -1.86 19.76
N MET A 186 -17.61 -0.68 20.35
CA MET A 186 -18.73 -0.21 21.19
C MET A 186 -20.00 0.04 20.35
N GLU A 187 -19.84 0.42 19.10
CA GLU A 187 -20.93 0.70 18.15
C GLU A 187 -21.25 -0.55 17.33
N SER A 188 -20.27 -1.12 16.66
CA SER A 188 -20.42 -2.30 15.79
C SER A 188 -20.56 -3.64 16.51
N LYS A 189 -20.44 -3.65 17.85
CA LYS A 189 -20.51 -4.86 18.70
C LYS A 189 -19.47 -5.92 18.29
N PHE A 190 -19.89 -7.17 18.18
CA PHE A 190 -19.04 -8.27 17.73
C PHE A 190 -18.99 -8.32 16.22
N GLY A 191 -17.77 -8.33 15.69
CA GLY A 191 -17.51 -8.51 14.26
C GLY A 191 -16.72 -9.79 14.01
N PHE A 192 -16.99 -10.40 12.86
CA PHE A 192 -16.31 -11.57 12.35
C PHE A 192 -15.80 -11.24 10.97
N ASN A 193 -14.56 -11.57 10.69
CA ASN A 193 -14.04 -11.54 9.34
C ASN A 193 -13.37 -12.86 8.98
N ILE A 194 -13.57 -13.29 7.76
CA ILE A 194 -12.85 -14.39 7.13
C ILE A 194 -12.34 -13.91 5.79
N SER A 195 -11.07 -14.17 5.51
CA SER A 195 -10.51 -13.91 4.19
C SER A 195 -9.66 -15.08 3.73
N PHE A 196 -9.77 -15.36 2.44
CA PHE A 196 -8.93 -16.27 1.69
C PHE A 196 -8.20 -15.46 0.62
N ASP A 197 -6.89 -15.54 0.60
CA ASP A 197 -6.04 -14.91 -0.42
C ASP A 197 -5.09 -15.96 -1.00
N GLN A 198 -5.08 -16.09 -2.31
CA GLN A 198 -4.21 -16.99 -3.05
C GLN A 198 -3.55 -16.22 -4.20
N PRO A 199 -2.32 -15.73 -4.02
CA PRO A 199 -1.62 -14.91 -5.00
C PRO A 199 -1.10 -15.68 -6.22
N ASN A 200 -1.13 -17.00 -6.18
CA ASN A 200 -0.74 -17.88 -7.28
C ASN A 200 -1.79 -18.98 -7.50
N PHE A 201 -2.98 -18.55 -7.92
CA PHE A 201 -4.10 -19.47 -8.13
C PHE A 201 -3.81 -20.45 -9.28
N MET A 202 -3.82 -21.74 -8.97
CA MET A 202 -3.49 -22.83 -9.91
C MET A 202 -2.12 -22.70 -10.59
N GLY A 203 -1.15 -22.02 -9.98
CA GLY A 203 0.20 -21.86 -10.54
C GLY A 203 0.32 -20.86 -11.68
N THR A 204 -0.73 -20.09 -11.97
CA THR A 204 -0.79 -19.13 -13.10
C THR A 204 -0.21 -17.76 -12.75
N GLY A 205 0.17 -17.53 -11.48
CA GLY A 205 0.56 -16.22 -10.98
C GLY A 205 -0.61 -15.23 -10.88
N ASN A 206 -1.85 -15.69 -11.09
CA ASN A 206 -3.04 -14.86 -10.90
C ASN A 206 -3.48 -14.93 -9.43
N GLN A 207 -4.02 -13.83 -8.94
CA GLN A 207 -4.50 -13.72 -7.57
C GLN A 207 -6.02 -13.98 -7.51
N LEU A 208 -6.43 -14.83 -6.59
CA LEU A 208 -7.82 -14.99 -6.18
C LEU A 208 -7.95 -14.58 -4.71
N ALA A 209 -8.80 -13.61 -4.44
CA ALA A 209 -9.11 -13.20 -3.08
C ALA A 209 -10.62 -13.25 -2.83
N VAL A 210 -11.00 -13.79 -1.67
CA VAL A 210 -12.38 -13.84 -1.20
C VAL A 210 -12.40 -13.34 0.22
N SER A 211 -13.30 -12.41 0.54
CA SER A 211 -13.46 -11.92 1.90
C SER A 211 -14.93 -11.79 2.28
N ALA A 212 -15.22 -12.09 3.53
CA ALA A 212 -16.50 -11.87 4.16
C ALA A 212 -16.28 -11.23 5.53
N GLU A 213 -16.94 -10.11 5.76
CA GLU A 213 -16.91 -9.37 7.02
C GLU A 213 -18.35 -9.10 7.46
N THR A 214 -18.64 -9.30 8.72
CA THR A 214 -19.96 -9.02 9.29
C THR A 214 -19.83 -8.51 10.70
N ASP A 215 -20.54 -7.47 11.01
CA ASP A 215 -20.79 -6.96 12.35
C ASP A 215 -22.25 -6.51 12.49
N ASP A 216 -22.59 -5.82 13.58
CA ASP A 216 -23.97 -5.40 13.85
C ASP A 216 -24.46 -4.30 12.89
N GLU A 217 -23.53 -3.52 12.30
CA GLU A 217 -23.82 -2.39 11.42
C GLU A 217 -23.51 -2.67 9.95
N SER A 218 -22.62 -3.62 9.67
CA SER A 218 -22.14 -3.86 8.31
C SER A 218 -22.02 -5.34 7.97
N GLN A 219 -22.30 -5.66 6.72
CA GLN A 219 -22.03 -6.97 6.12
C GLN A 219 -21.42 -6.74 4.76
N THR A 220 -20.22 -7.27 4.54
CA THR A 220 -19.51 -7.14 3.25
C THR A 220 -19.04 -8.49 2.77
N PHE A 221 -19.30 -8.80 1.53
CA PHE A 221 -18.75 -9.95 0.84
C PHE A 221 -18.07 -9.48 -0.44
N ASN A 222 -16.84 -9.91 -0.67
CA ASN A 222 -16.09 -9.55 -1.86
C ASN A 222 -15.36 -10.76 -2.42
N ILE A 223 -15.36 -10.89 -3.74
CA ILE A 223 -14.54 -11.83 -4.51
C ILE A 223 -13.83 -11.08 -5.60
N SER A 224 -12.54 -11.32 -5.77
CA SER A 224 -11.73 -10.70 -6.82
C SER A 224 -10.76 -11.71 -7.44
N TYR A 225 -10.60 -11.59 -8.75
CA TYR A 225 -9.63 -12.33 -9.52
C TYR A 225 -8.81 -11.35 -10.35
N THR A 226 -7.49 -11.38 -10.21
CA THR A 226 -6.58 -10.42 -10.85
C THR A 226 -5.45 -11.14 -11.57
N ASN A 227 -5.26 -10.83 -12.83
CA ASN A 227 -4.07 -11.17 -13.59
C ASN A 227 -3.09 -9.98 -13.52
N PRO A 228 -1.93 -10.09 -12.83
CA PRO A 228 -0.97 -9.00 -12.70
C PRO A 228 -0.21 -8.71 -14.02
N TYR A 229 -0.23 -9.63 -14.96
CA TYR A 229 0.39 -9.51 -16.30
C TYR A 229 -0.61 -9.87 -17.38
N PHE A 230 -1.68 -9.10 -17.49
CA PHE A 230 -2.67 -9.26 -18.55
C PHE A 230 -2.07 -8.93 -19.92
N THR A 231 -1.08 -8.05 -19.96
CA THR A 231 -0.27 -7.74 -21.14
C THR A 231 1.21 -7.90 -20.83
N ASP A 232 2.03 -8.13 -21.85
CA ASP A 232 3.50 -8.23 -21.73
C ASP A 232 4.14 -6.95 -21.19
N SER A 233 3.49 -5.81 -21.40
CA SER A 233 3.90 -4.49 -20.85
C SER A 233 3.66 -4.34 -19.34
N GLY A 234 3.08 -5.35 -18.67
CA GLY A 234 2.83 -5.35 -17.23
C GLY A 234 1.55 -4.64 -16.81
N ILE A 235 0.58 -4.47 -17.74
CA ILE A 235 -0.77 -4.02 -17.35
C ILE A 235 -1.43 -5.17 -16.59
N SER A 236 -1.89 -4.90 -15.37
CA SER A 236 -2.74 -5.81 -14.62
C SER A 236 -4.21 -5.60 -14.98
N ALA A 237 -4.98 -6.69 -15.04
CA ALA A 237 -6.43 -6.63 -15.22
C ALA A 237 -7.10 -7.58 -14.23
N GLY A 238 -8.18 -7.12 -13.61
CA GLY A 238 -8.93 -7.90 -12.65
C GLY A 238 -10.43 -7.68 -12.77
N VAL A 239 -11.18 -8.62 -12.23
CA VAL A 239 -12.62 -8.53 -12.05
C VAL A 239 -12.92 -8.71 -10.56
N SER A 240 -13.80 -7.88 -10.02
CA SER A 240 -14.30 -8.03 -8.67
C SER A 240 -15.81 -7.90 -8.59
N ALA A 241 -16.41 -8.73 -7.75
CA ALA A 241 -17.83 -8.66 -7.43
C ALA A 241 -17.97 -8.49 -5.92
N HIS A 242 -18.89 -7.62 -5.52
CA HIS A 242 -19.13 -7.37 -4.10
C HIS A 242 -20.62 -7.31 -3.79
N TYR A 243 -20.92 -7.65 -2.55
CA TYR A 243 -22.19 -7.36 -1.89
C TYR A 243 -21.89 -6.61 -0.59
N SER A 244 -22.61 -5.54 -0.32
CA SER A 244 -22.50 -4.80 0.93
C SER A 244 -23.88 -4.46 1.48
N ARG A 245 -24.00 -4.50 2.80
CA ARG A 245 -25.14 -4.01 3.55
C ARG A 245 -24.61 -3.17 4.69
N GLN A 246 -25.18 -1.97 4.84
CA GLN A 246 -24.84 -1.06 5.92
C GLN A 246 -26.15 -0.60 6.61
N ASP A 247 -26.14 -0.67 7.92
CA ASP A 247 -27.24 -0.32 8.80
C ASP A 247 -26.74 0.73 9.81
N ASN A 248 -26.97 2.00 9.51
CA ASN A 248 -26.53 3.11 10.36
C ASN A 248 -27.55 3.35 11.49
N LYS A 249 -27.48 2.57 12.58
CA LYS A 249 -28.41 2.64 13.72
C LYS A 249 -27.83 3.30 14.97
N ASN A 250 -26.60 3.78 14.93
CA ASN A 250 -25.89 4.26 16.12
C ASN A 250 -26.40 5.60 16.67
N GLY A 251 -27.33 6.26 15.99
CA GLY A 251 -27.99 7.51 16.40
C GLY A 251 -27.11 8.78 16.24
N TYR A 252 -25.85 8.65 15.84
CA TYR A 252 -24.94 9.79 15.66
C TYR A 252 -24.80 10.23 14.21
N THR A 253 -24.77 9.27 13.30
CA THR A 253 -24.84 9.51 11.85
C THR A 253 -26.29 9.34 11.39
N ALA A 254 -26.58 9.81 10.17
CA ALA A 254 -27.90 9.68 9.59
C ALA A 254 -28.37 8.22 9.55
N ASP A 255 -29.54 7.95 10.09
CA ASP A 255 -30.12 6.62 10.16
C ASP A 255 -30.78 6.27 8.82
N TYR A 256 -30.22 5.29 8.12
CA TYR A 256 -30.78 4.68 6.92
C TYR A 256 -30.10 3.32 6.68
N LEU A 257 -30.77 2.48 5.91
CA LEU A 257 -30.25 1.21 5.46
C LEU A 257 -29.79 1.33 4.00
N MET A 258 -28.61 0.80 3.72
CA MET A 258 -28.09 0.68 2.37
C MET A 258 -27.67 -0.76 2.14
N ASP A 259 -28.18 -1.40 1.09
CA ASP A 259 -27.70 -2.69 0.62
C ASP A 259 -27.48 -2.63 -0.88
N GLY A 260 -26.47 -3.33 -1.37
CA GLY A 260 -26.12 -3.29 -2.76
C GLY A 260 -25.17 -4.38 -3.19
N TYR A 261 -25.09 -4.55 -4.48
CA TYR A 261 -24.11 -5.42 -5.12
C TYR A 261 -23.53 -4.74 -6.37
N GLY A 262 -22.31 -5.10 -6.69
CA GLY A 262 -21.63 -4.53 -7.83
C GLY A 262 -20.64 -5.51 -8.47
N LEU A 263 -20.31 -5.19 -9.71
CA LEU A 263 -19.28 -5.84 -10.52
C LEU A 263 -18.37 -4.74 -11.07
N SER A 264 -17.06 -4.92 -10.96
CA SER A 264 -16.09 -3.98 -11.50
C SER A 264 -14.94 -4.68 -12.22
N PHE A 265 -14.43 -4.01 -13.24
CA PHE A 265 -13.21 -4.34 -13.95
C PHE A 265 -12.15 -3.33 -13.53
N ASN A 266 -11.01 -3.84 -13.07
CA ASN A 266 -9.94 -3.06 -12.50
C ASN A 266 -8.69 -3.22 -13.37
N PHE A 267 -7.99 -2.12 -13.63
CA PHE A 267 -6.76 -2.09 -14.41
C PHE A 267 -5.69 -1.35 -13.62
N GLY A 268 -4.47 -1.87 -13.69
CA GLY A 268 -3.30 -1.24 -13.08
C GLY A 268 -2.12 -1.23 -14.04
N TYR A 269 -1.35 -0.14 -14.02
CA TYR A 269 -0.14 -0.02 -14.82
C TYR A 269 0.99 0.59 -14.00
N PRO A 270 2.12 -0.13 -13.82
CA PRO A 270 3.29 0.41 -13.15
C PRO A 270 4.03 1.35 -14.11
N LEU A 271 3.98 2.66 -13.84
CA LEU A 271 4.74 3.66 -14.61
C LEU A 271 6.24 3.59 -14.30
N THR A 272 6.56 3.44 -13.02
CA THR A 272 7.93 3.29 -12.49
C THR A 272 7.88 2.32 -11.31
N GLU A 273 9.05 2.02 -10.73
CA GLU A 273 9.12 1.19 -9.50
C GLU A 273 8.31 1.77 -8.33
N PHE A 274 8.13 3.09 -8.30
CA PHE A 274 7.46 3.80 -7.20
C PHE A 274 6.10 4.39 -7.59
N THR A 275 5.74 4.37 -8.87
CA THR A 275 4.55 5.07 -9.36
C THR A 275 3.67 4.12 -10.15
N SER A 276 2.41 4.02 -9.77
CA SER A 276 1.40 3.21 -10.45
C SER A 276 0.17 4.04 -10.84
N LEU A 277 -0.42 3.69 -11.97
CA LEU A 277 -1.75 4.14 -12.39
C LEU A 277 -2.75 3.04 -12.10
N GLY A 278 -3.93 3.43 -11.62
CA GLY A 278 -5.08 2.54 -11.47
C GLY A 278 -6.29 3.12 -12.20
N ALA A 279 -7.08 2.26 -12.80
CA ALA A 279 -8.37 2.63 -13.36
C ALA A 279 -9.40 1.52 -13.11
N SER A 280 -10.65 1.87 -12.92
CA SER A 280 -11.72 0.90 -12.84
C SER A 280 -12.99 1.40 -13.49
N VAL A 281 -13.78 0.46 -14.00
CA VAL A 281 -15.15 0.69 -14.46
C VAL A 281 -16.04 -0.42 -13.89
N GLY A 282 -17.26 -0.07 -13.50
CA GLY A 282 -18.14 -1.05 -12.88
C GLY A 282 -19.60 -0.63 -12.92
N TYR A 283 -20.43 -1.52 -12.41
CA TYR A 283 -21.85 -1.31 -12.24
C TYR A 283 -22.25 -1.70 -10.82
N ASP A 284 -22.91 -0.77 -10.12
CA ASP A 284 -23.45 -1.00 -8.80
C ASP A 284 -24.98 -0.82 -8.82
N ARG A 285 -25.66 -1.72 -8.15
CA ARG A 285 -27.06 -1.56 -7.81
C ARG A 285 -27.16 -1.40 -6.30
N VAL A 286 -27.62 -0.21 -5.89
CA VAL A 286 -27.75 0.18 -4.48
C VAL A 286 -29.23 0.35 -4.15
N ASN A 287 -29.67 -0.24 -3.05
CA ASN A 287 -31.01 -0.07 -2.49
C ASN A 287 -30.89 0.79 -1.22
N LEU A 288 -31.47 1.96 -1.24
CA LEU A 288 -31.55 2.88 -0.11
C LEU A 288 -32.91 2.73 0.56
N LYS A 289 -32.92 2.55 1.88
CA LYS A 289 -34.14 2.30 2.65
C LYS A 289 -34.18 3.23 3.86
N THR A 290 -35.31 3.88 4.08
CA THR A 290 -35.50 4.68 5.29
C THR A 290 -35.80 3.80 6.49
N THR A 291 -35.51 4.33 7.68
CA THR A 291 -35.92 3.80 9.00
C THR A 291 -36.90 4.78 9.65
N ARG A 292 -37.40 4.48 10.86
CA ARG A 292 -38.24 5.41 11.63
C ARG A 292 -37.49 6.66 12.04
N ASP A 293 -36.18 6.51 12.25
CA ASP A 293 -35.29 7.55 12.76
C ASP A 293 -34.55 8.29 11.65
N SER A 294 -34.89 8.03 10.37
CA SER A 294 -34.30 8.71 9.24
C SER A 294 -34.61 10.19 9.25
N PRO A 295 -33.61 11.07 9.02
CA PRO A 295 -33.84 12.51 8.87
C PRO A 295 -34.82 12.83 7.78
N ILE A 296 -35.64 13.85 8.00
CA ILE A 296 -36.65 14.33 7.03
C ILE A 296 -36.00 14.71 5.68
N GLU A 297 -34.78 15.21 5.71
CA GLU A 297 -34.07 15.62 4.50
C GLU A 297 -33.73 14.41 3.61
N ILE A 298 -33.33 13.28 4.22
CA ILE A 298 -33.09 12.02 3.47
C ILE A 298 -34.38 11.50 2.88
N VAL A 299 -35.48 11.55 3.64
CA VAL A 299 -36.77 11.11 3.17
C VAL A 299 -37.21 11.94 1.96
N ASN A 300 -37.05 13.27 2.00
CA ASN A 300 -37.35 14.17 0.91
C ASN A 300 -36.44 13.97 -0.30
N GLU A 301 -35.14 13.71 -0.09
CA GLU A 301 -34.18 13.42 -1.16
C GLU A 301 -34.52 12.09 -1.88
N LEU A 302 -35.12 11.14 -1.15
CA LEU A 302 -35.61 9.91 -1.75
C LEU A 302 -36.95 10.08 -2.48
N GLY A 303 -37.45 11.33 -2.58
CA GLY A 303 -38.62 11.70 -3.39
C GLY A 303 -39.95 11.34 -2.76
N SER A 304 -40.03 11.36 -1.44
CA SER A 304 -41.26 11.22 -0.70
C SER A 304 -41.52 12.49 0.08
N SER A 305 -42.74 13.05 -0.04
CA SER A 305 -43.17 14.18 0.79
C SER A 305 -43.45 13.68 2.20
N CYS A 306 -42.84 14.31 3.16
CA CYS A 306 -43.02 14.02 4.56
C CYS A 306 -43.50 15.26 5.31
N THR A 307 -44.51 15.13 6.15
CA THR A 307 -44.93 16.18 7.06
C THR A 307 -44.00 16.20 8.28
N PRO A 308 -43.38 17.34 8.62
CA PRO A 308 -42.54 17.41 9.82
C PRO A 308 -43.34 17.06 11.08
N SER A 309 -42.73 16.31 11.99
CA SER A 309 -43.31 16.02 13.29
C SER A 309 -43.42 17.30 14.11
N SER A 310 -44.60 17.56 14.68
CA SER A 310 -44.82 18.67 15.61
C SER A 310 -44.18 18.42 17.00
N GLN A 311 -43.86 17.16 17.30
CA GLN A 311 -43.31 16.76 18.60
C GLN A 311 -41.77 16.56 18.54
N HIS A 312 -41.23 16.15 17.38
CA HIS A 312 -39.82 15.86 17.21
C HIS A 312 -39.32 16.54 15.92
N LEU A 313 -38.62 17.64 16.10
CA LEU A 313 -38.03 18.40 15.00
C LEU A 313 -37.06 17.53 14.18
N GLY A 314 -37.19 17.56 12.87
CA GLY A 314 -36.31 16.82 11.95
C GLY A 314 -36.72 15.38 11.66
N TYR A 315 -37.82 14.91 12.22
CA TYR A 315 -38.42 13.60 11.92
C TYR A 315 -39.73 13.75 11.19
N CYS A 316 -40.15 12.71 10.47
CA CYS A 316 -41.44 12.65 9.83
C CYS A 316 -42.54 12.29 10.84
N SER A 317 -43.63 13.08 10.89
CA SER A 317 -44.84 12.69 11.58
C SER A 317 -45.52 11.57 10.78
N GLY A 318 -45.38 10.34 11.21
CA GLY A 318 -46.14 9.20 10.68
C GLY A 318 -46.12 9.08 9.15
N TYR A 319 -45.39 8.17 8.64
CA TYR A 319 -45.69 7.56 7.35
C TYR A 319 -46.93 6.71 7.51
N ASP A 320 -48.06 7.40 7.69
CA ASP A 320 -49.32 6.73 7.86
C ASP A 320 -49.99 6.57 6.49
N ASN A 321 -50.14 5.33 6.04
CA ASN A 321 -51.00 5.00 4.91
C ASN A 321 -52.50 5.03 5.31
N GLY A 322 -52.85 5.69 6.41
CA GLY A 322 -54.18 5.68 7.00
C GLY A 322 -54.47 4.53 7.96
N SER A 323 -53.52 3.63 8.21
CA SER A 323 -53.63 2.51 9.13
C SER A 323 -52.78 2.65 10.40
N GLY A 324 -52.07 3.75 10.56
CA GLY A 324 -51.19 3.97 11.72
C GLY A 324 -49.83 3.26 11.65
N ASP A 325 -49.53 2.59 10.54
CA ASP A 325 -48.29 1.84 10.34
C ASP A 325 -47.23 2.66 9.61
N TRP A 326 -45.99 2.60 10.11
CA TRP A 326 -44.84 3.20 9.46
C TRP A 326 -44.48 2.48 8.16
N HIS A 327 -44.30 3.21 7.06
CA HIS A 327 -43.88 2.66 5.79
C HIS A 327 -42.44 3.00 5.44
N ARG A 328 -41.65 1.92 5.18
CA ARG A 328 -40.28 2.03 4.69
C ARG A 328 -40.27 2.45 3.21
N ILE A 329 -39.58 3.56 2.92
CA ILE A 329 -39.31 3.94 1.53
C ILE A 329 -38.09 3.14 1.07
N THR A 330 -38.20 2.57 -0.11
CA THR A 330 -37.08 1.90 -0.77
C THR A 330 -36.85 2.51 -2.15
N LYS A 331 -35.65 3.03 -2.38
CA LYS A 331 -35.23 3.53 -3.70
C LYS A 331 -34.05 2.72 -4.21
N LYS A 332 -34.16 2.27 -5.44
CA LYS A 332 -33.10 1.55 -6.15
C LYS A 332 -32.32 2.53 -7.00
N LYS A 333 -30.99 2.48 -6.89
CA LYS A 333 -30.05 3.29 -7.66
C LYS A 333 -29.20 2.35 -8.53
N ASN A 334 -29.12 2.64 -9.81
CA ASN A 334 -28.23 1.98 -10.76
C ASN A 334 -27.11 2.95 -11.11
N LEU A 335 -25.88 2.58 -10.78
CA LEU A 335 -24.71 3.45 -10.87
C LEU A 335 -23.65 2.80 -11.76
N PHE A 336 -23.32 3.43 -12.86
CA PHE A 336 -22.18 3.05 -13.69
C PHE A 336 -20.95 3.77 -13.12
N ARG A 337 -20.15 3.05 -12.35
CA ARG A 337 -18.99 3.59 -11.63
C ARG A 337 -17.76 3.70 -12.52
N PHE A 338 -16.95 4.71 -12.27
CA PHE A 338 -15.59 4.79 -12.76
C PHE A 338 -14.65 5.27 -11.66
N SER A 339 -13.39 4.89 -11.76
CA SER A 339 -12.30 5.54 -11.02
C SER A 339 -11.03 5.56 -11.86
N ALA A 340 -10.20 6.57 -11.63
CA ALA A 340 -8.85 6.66 -12.17
C ALA A 340 -7.96 7.38 -11.17
N GLY A 341 -6.76 6.87 -10.96
CA GLY A 341 -5.85 7.45 -9.97
C GLY A 341 -4.39 7.14 -10.25
N ILE A 342 -3.55 7.93 -9.62
CA ILE A 342 -2.10 7.76 -9.59
C ILE A 342 -1.65 7.66 -8.15
N THR A 343 -0.75 6.71 -7.89
CA THR A 343 -0.14 6.54 -6.57
C THR A 343 1.37 6.47 -6.72
N ARG A 344 2.09 7.27 -5.93
CA ARG A 344 3.54 7.20 -5.78
C ARG A 344 3.88 6.83 -4.35
N ASP A 345 4.56 5.70 -4.17
CA ASP A 345 4.98 5.17 -2.87
C ASP A 345 6.50 4.98 -2.85
N THR A 346 7.19 5.78 -2.05
CA THR A 346 8.65 5.77 -1.88
C THR A 346 9.07 5.36 -0.47
N ARG A 347 8.15 4.77 0.32
CA ARG A 347 8.46 4.35 1.69
C ARG A 347 9.47 3.21 1.70
N ASP A 348 10.33 3.20 2.72
CA ASP A 348 11.29 2.13 2.98
C ASP A 348 10.60 0.79 3.29
N ARG A 349 9.44 0.83 3.95
CA ARG A 349 8.63 -0.35 4.30
C ARG A 349 7.14 0.01 4.40
N THR A 350 6.29 -1.01 4.22
CA THR A 350 4.83 -0.81 4.22
C THR A 350 4.27 -0.61 5.62
N VAL A 351 4.81 -1.36 6.60
CA VAL A 351 4.40 -1.29 8.01
C VAL A 351 5.50 -0.62 8.81
N PHE A 352 5.12 0.39 9.63
CA PHE A 352 6.05 1.20 10.40
C PHE A 352 7.17 1.82 9.56
N ALA A 353 6.79 2.45 8.45
CA ALA A 353 7.72 3.20 7.61
C ALA A 353 8.50 4.23 8.45
N THR A 354 9.79 4.38 8.15
CA THR A 354 10.68 5.31 8.84
C THR A 354 11.07 6.49 7.97
N GLU A 355 11.09 6.28 6.67
CA GLU A 355 11.39 7.34 5.68
C GLU A 355 10.57 7.17 4.41
N GLY A 356 10.56 8.22 3.59
CA GLY A 356 9.83 8.25 2.34
C GLY A 356 8.41 8.79 2.46
N SER A 357 7.63 8.62 1.40
CA SER A 357 6.26 9.15 1.34
C SER A 357 5.36 8.30 0.45
N VAL A 358 4.06 8.35 0.73
CA VAL A 358 3.03 7.87 -0.18
C VAL A 358 2.09 9.01 -0.53
N ASN A 359 1.89 9.21 -1.84
CA ASN A 359 1.03 10.24 -2.40
C ASN A 359 0.05 9.57 -3.35
N SER A 360 -1.23 9.88 -3.22
CA SER A 360 -2.25 9.40 -4.15
C SER A 360 -3.21 10.52 -4.55
N PHE A 361 -3.54 10.55 -5.83
CA PHE A 361 -4.61 11.37 -6.37
C PHE A 361 -5.58 10.46 -7.11
N ASN A 362 -6.87 10.61 -6.84
CA ASN A 362 -7.91 9.79 -7.45
C ASN A 362 -9.12 10.64 -7.85
N VAL A 363 -9.67 10.32 -9.01
CA VAL A 363 -10.96 10.81 -9.52
C VAL A 363 -11.87 9.61 -9.61
N SER A 364 -13.03 9.67 -8.97
CA SER A 364 -14.03 8.60 -9.01
C SER A 364 -15.42 9.18 -9.11
N GLY A 365 -16.37 8.38 -9.54
CA GLY A 365 -17.76 8.84 -9.64
C GLY A 365 -18.59 7.91 -10.49
N THR A 366 -19.64 8.48 -11.08
CA THR A 366 -20.56 7.77 -11.95
C THR A 366 -20.54 8.33 -13.36
N LEU A 367 -20.81 7.48 -14.34
CA LEU A 367 -20.93 7.88 -15.75
C LEU A 367 -22.35 8.41 -16.04
N PRO A 368 -22.53 9.23 -17.11
CA PRO A 368 -23.84 9.64 -17.59
C PRO A 368 -24.77 8.45 -17.84
N GLY A 369 -26.04 8.59 -17.46
CA GLY A 369 -27.02 7.51 -17.50
C GLY A 369 -27.19 6.77 -16.18
N SER A 370 -26.35 7.02 -15.21
CA SER A 370 -26.55 6.57 -13.82
C SER A 370 -27.78 7.21 -13.20
N THR A 371 -28.33 6.60 -12.15
CA THR A 371 -29.45 7.17 -11.40
C THR A 371 -29.04 8.47 -10.73
N ASP A 372 -27.88 8.51 -10.10
CA ASP A 372 -27.25 9.70 -9.55
C ASP A 372 -25.94 9.96 -10.28
N GLU A 373 -25.70 11.20 -10.68
CA GLU A 373 -24.56 11.63 -11.49
C GLU A 373 -23.67 12.54 -10.64
N PHE A 374 -22.48 12.03 -10.25
CA PHE A 374 -21.54 12.74 -9.40
C PHE A 374 -20.11 12.32 -9.66
N TYR A 375 -19.16 13.13 -9.21
CA TYR A 375 -17.75 12.79 -9.18
C TYR A 375 -17.08 13.30 -7.91
N ILE A 376 -16.02 12.61 -7.51
CA ILE A 376 -15.23 12.88 -6.32
C ILE A 376 -13.77 13.02 -6.73
N LEU A 377 -13.14 14.11 -6.30
CA LEU A 377 -11.71 14.32 -6.37
C LEU A 377 -11.12 14.06 -4.99
N SER A 378 -10.10 13.24 -4.91
CA SER A 378 -9.42 12.96 -3.65
C SER A 378 -7.90 12.98 -3.78
N ALA A 379 -7.24 13.54 -2.79
CA ALA A 379 -5.79 13.57 -2.66
C ALA A 379 -5.39 13.13 -1.26
N LYS A 380 -4.44 12.21 -1.17
CA LYS A 380 -3.88 11.74 0.11
C LYS A 380 -2.38 11.85 0.09
N HIS A 381 -1.83 12.29 1.19
CA HIS A 381 -0.40 12.43 1.42
C HIS A 381 -0.03 11.83 2.76
N SER A 382 1.09 11.11 2.83
CA SER A 382 1.70 10.69 4.08
C SER A 382 3.22 10.66 3.91
N SER A 383 3.95 11.38 4.74
CA SER A 383 5.42 11.44 4.73
C SER A 383 5.98 11.04 6.08
N PHE A 384 7.12 10.36 6.04
CA PHE A 384 7.83 9.85 7.21
C PHE A 384 9.24 10.45 7.23
N TYR A 385 9.63 11.00 8.37
CA TYR A 385 10.91 11.66 8.59
C TYR A 385 11.54 11.12 9.88
N PRO A 386 12.68 10.42 9.81
CA PRO A 386 13.46 10.11 11.01
C PRO A 386 13.99 11.42 11.59
N LEU A 387 13.81 11.64 12.90
CA LEU A 387 14.23 12.89 13.55
C LEU A 387 15.67 12.87 14.05
N PHE A 388 16.24 11.68 14.24
CA PHE A 388 17.59 11.46 14.72
C PHE A 388 18.24 10.31 13.96
N ASP A 389 19.53 10.07 14.19
CA ASP A 389 20.21 8.91 13.62
C ASP A 389 19.56 7.63 14.15
N GLY A 390 18.83 6.94 13.27
CA GLY A 390 18.07 5.72 13.55
C GLY A 390 16.57 5.86 13.34
N ASP A 391 15.83 4.81 13.65
CA ASP A 391 14.38 4.70 13.47
C ASP A 391 13.58 4.70 14.78
N ASP A 392 14.20 5.24 15.87
CA ASP A 392 13.58 5.31 17.19
C ASP A 392 12.50 6.38 17.28
N PHE A 393 12.66 7.48 16.54
CA PHE A 393 11.73 8.60 16.50
C PHE A 393 11.42 8.96 15.05
N VAL A 394 10.18 8.77 14.63
CA VAL A 394 9.73 9.06 13.28
C VAL A 394 8.56 10.04 13.32
N LEU A 395 8.70 11.18 12.66
CA LEU A 395 7.60 12.11 12.43
C LEU A 395 6.82 11.67 11.17
N ASN A 396 5.55 11.37 11.37
CA ASN A 396 4.61 11.13 10.27
C ASN A 396 3.67 12.32 10.11
N ILE A 397 3.59 12.87 8.90
CA ILE A 397 2.65 13.93 8.53
C ILE A 397 1.71 13.37 7.48
N ARG A 398 0.40 13.41 7.77
CA ARG A 398 -0.66 12.92 6.87
C ARG A 398 -1.64 14.02 6.53
N GLY A 399 -2.08 14.03 5.27
CA GLY A 399 -3.18 14.87 4.77
C GLY A 399 -4.13 14.05 3.92
N ASP A 400 -5.43 14.30 4.06
CA ASP A 400 -6.49 13.67 3.25
C ASP A 400 -7.52 14.75 2.88
N LEU A 401 -7.59 15.06 1.59
CA LEU A 401 -8.51 16.03 1.01
C LEU A 401 -9.43 15.32 0.04
N ALA A 402 -10.75 15.52 0.17
CA ALA A 402 -11.70 15.00 -0.79
C ALA A 402 -12.85 16.00 -1.01
N LYS A 403 -13.24 16.19 -2.28
CA LYS A 403 -14.37 17.03 -2.67
C LYS A 403 -15.24 16.30 -3.68
N GLY A 404 -16.54 16.26 -3.40
CA GLY A 404 -17.56 15.69 -4.25
C GLY A 404 -18.43 16.76 -4.91
N TYR A 405 -18.88 16.48 -6.13
CA TYR A 405 -19.74 17.33 -6.94
C TYR A 405 -20.83 16.50 -7.60
N GLY A 406 -22.05 17.03 -7.62
CA GLY A 406 -23.09 16.53 -8.51
C GLY A 406 -22.97 17.13 -9.91
N TYR A 407 -23.46 16.43 -10.91
CA TYR A 407 -23.60 16.95 -12.27
C TYR A 407 -24.86 16.39 -12.95
N GLY A 408 -25.20 16.92 -14.13
CA GLY A 408 -26.38 16.48 -14.87
C GLY A 408 -27.66 16.73 -14.08
N LYS A 409 -28.37 15.66 -13.74
CA LYS A 409 -29.62 15.71 -12.96
C LYS A 409 -29.42 15.70 -11.44
N THR A 410 -28.18 15.58 -10.95
CA THR A 410 -27.85 15.50 -9.53
C THR A 410 -27.21 16.82 -9.10
N SER A 411 -27.85 17.57 -8.20
CA SER A 411 -27.45 18.96 -7.84
C SER A 411 -26.25 19.00 -6.86
N GLY A 412 -25.90 17.91 -6.22
CA GLY A 412 -24.81 17.84 -5.24
C GLY A 412 -24.34 16.41 -5.00
N LEU A 413 -23.41 16.21 -4.07
CA LEU A 413 -23.00 14.87 -3.70
C LEU A 413 -24.16 14.14 -2.98
N PRO A 414 -24.61 12.96 -3.45
CA PRO A 414 -25.68 12.20 -2.79
C PRO A 414 -25.33 11.89 -1.33
N PHE A 415 -26.33 11.86 -0.44
CA PHE A 415 -26.11 11.72 1.01
C PHE A 415 -25.32 10.46 1.38
N TYR A 416 -25.48 9.37 0.65
CA TYR A 416 -24.80 8.09 0.89
C TYR A 416 -23.34 8.05 0.39
N GLU A 417 -22.88 9.09 -0.31
CA GLU A 417 -21.50 9.28 -0.77
C GLU A 417 -20.77 10.40 -0.01
N ARG A 418 -21.43 11.07 0.93
CA ARG A 418 -20.86 12.18 1.71
C ARG A 418 -19.74 11.71 2.62
N PHE A 419 -18.86 12.65 2.93
CA PHE A 419 -17.70 12.39 3.79
C PHE A 419 -18.05 12.64 5.25
N TYR A 420 -17.67 11.72 6.10
CA TYR A 420 -17.80 11.81 7.55
C TYR A 420 -16.42 11.97 8.17
N SER A 421 -16.33 12.72 9.28
CA SER A 421 -15.12 12.95 10.06
C SER A 421 -15.38 12.71 11.54
N GLY A 422 -14.32 12.41 12.30
CA GLY A 422 -14.36 11.91 13.67
C GLY A 422 -14.03 10.43 13.76
N GLY A 423 -13.51 9.99 14.88
CA GLY A 423 -13.10 8.61 15.13
C GLY A 423 -11.63 8.31 14.85
N LEU A 424 -11.22 7.09 15.14
CA LEU A 424 -9.83 6.64 15.15
C LEU A 424 -9.06 6.85 13.83
N ARG A 425 -9.78 6.89 12.70
CA ARG A 425 -9.17 7.03 11.37
C ARG A 425 -9.00 8.47 10.91
N THR A 426 -9.62 9.42 11.58
CA THR A 426 -9.62 10.85 11.18
C THR A 426 -9.19 11.76 12.33
N VAL A 427 -10.03 11.94 13.36
CA VAL A 427 -9.72 12.71 14.56
C VAL A 427 -9.98 11.84 15.78
N ARG A 428 -8.92 11.39 16.41
CA ARG A 428 -8.98 10.57 17.63
C ARG A 428 -9.53 11.41 18.80
N GLY A 429 -10.29 10.77 19.68
CA GLY A 429 -10.95 11.46 20.80
C GLY A 429 -12.38 11.91 20.49
N PHE A 430 -12.78 11.97 19.21
CA PHE A 430 -14.17 12.20 18.82
C PHE A 430 -14.85 10.90 18.41
N ARG A 431 -16.18 10.85 18.55
CA ARG A 431 -16.98 9.72 18.07
C ARG A 431 -16.92 9.61 16.55
N SER A 432 -17.06 8.40 16.04
CA SER A 432 -16.99 8.15 14.59
C SER A 432 -18.10 8.92 13.86
N GLY A 433 -17.69 9.65 12.81
CA GLY A 433 -18.63 10.32 11.91
C GLY A 433 -19.37 11.53 12.49
N THR A 434 -19.03 12.03 13.67
CA THR A 434 -19.82 13.08 14.35
C THR A 434 -19.40 14.51 14.04
N LEU A 435 -18.27 14.72 13.37
CA LEU A 435 -17.78 16.05 13.02
C LEU A 435 -18.33 16.51 11.67
N GLY A 436 -18.81 17.73 11.60
CA GLY A 436 -19.30 18.35 10.36
C GLY A 436 -20.77 18.75 10.40
N PRO A 437 -21.41 18.96 9.24
CA PRO A 437 -22.80 19.37 9.12
C PRO A 437 -23.78 18.36 9.74
N ARG A 438 -24.89 18.88 10.25
CA ARG A 438 -25.94 18.08 10.88
C ARG A 438 -27.28 18.28 10.21
N TYR A 439 -28.11 17.28 10.27
CA TYR A 439 -29.53 17.34 9.94
C TYR A 439 -30.34 18.01 11.05
N LEU A 440 -31.60 18.31 10.78
CA LEU A 440 -32.54 18.93 11.74
C LEU A 440 -32.72 18.10 13.03
N ASN A 441 -32.58 16.77 12.93
CA ASN A 441 -32.66 15.85 14.06
C ASN A 441 -31.33 15.68 14.81
N ASP A 442 -30.35 16.55 14.56
CA ASP A 442 -29.00 16.54 15.14
C ASP A 442 -28.09 15.36 14.76
N GLN A 443 -28.52 14.48 13.87
CA GLN A 443 -27.67 13.43 13.30
C GLN A 443 -26.67 14.04 12.30
N SER A 444 -25.46 13.47 12.23
CA SER A 444 -24.45 13.95 11.28
C SER A 444 -24.89 13.73 9.83
N ALA A 445 -24.83 14.76 9.03
CA ALA A 445 -25.22 14.74 7.62
C ALA A 445 -24.04 14.40 6.70
N GLY A 446 -22.80 14.38 7.22
CA GLY A 446 -21.60 14.35 6.39
C GLY A 446 -21.44 15.64 5.57
N GLY A 447 -20.34 15.75 4.85
CA GLY A 447 -20.03 16.90 3.99
C GLY A 447 -19.68 16.48 2.57
N ASP A 448 -19.69 17.43 1.66
CA ASP A 448 -19.20 17.24 0.28
C ASP A 448 -17.72 17.64 0.12
N LEU A 449 -17.12 18.25 1.15
CA LEU A 449 -15.69 18.52 1.29
C LEU A 449 -15.19 17.96 2.62
N LYS A 450 -14.11 17.20 2.57
CA LYS A 450 -13.39 16.67 3.72
C LYS A 450 -11.95 17.15 3.68
N VAL A 451 -11.47 17.66 4.82
CA VAL A 451 -10.07 18.04 5.03
C VAL A 451 -9.60 17.42 6.34
N ASN A 452 -8.65 16.50 6.28
CA ASN A 452 -8.02 15.90 7.44
C ASN A 452 -6.51 16.18 7.42
N ALA A 453 -5.94 16.47 8.58
CA ALA A 453 -4.51 16.61 8.77
C ALA A 453 -4.12 15.93 10.09
N THR A 454 -3.03 15.19 10.06
CA THR A 454 -2.47 14.51 11.23
C THR A 454 -0.96 14.73 11.27
N ALA A 455 -0.44 15.09 12.43
CA ALA A 455 0.98 15.04 12.75
C ALA A 455 1.17 14.03 13.88
N GLU A 456 2.05 13.07 13.71
CA GLU A 456 2.22 11.95 14.64
C GLU A 456 3.72 11.67 14.86
N LEU A 457 4.16 11.74 16.11
CA LEU A 457 5.50 11.32 16.50
C LEU A 457 5.44 9.85 16.94
N ILE A 458 5.94 8.97 16.10
CA ILE A 458 5.97 7.51 16.32
C ILE A 458 7.30 7.17 17.01
N MET A 459 7.22 6.35 18.08
CA MET A 459 8.38 6.00 18.90
C MET A 459 8.40 4.48 19.16
N ARG A 460 9.59 3.93 19.32
CA ARG A 460 9.76 2.55 19.80
C ARG A 460 9.40 2.45 21.27
N VAL A 461 8.88 1.30 21.68
CA VAL A 461 8.57 1.03 23.10
C VAL A 461 9.87 0.68 23.81
N PRO A 462 10.26 1.42 24.88
CA PRO A 462 11.45 1.10 25.67
C PRO A 462 11.38 -0.32 26.22
N GLY A 463 12.48 -1.07 26.11
CA GLY A 463 12.57 -2.47 26.52
C GLY A 463 12.08 -3.50 25.49
N PHE A 464 11.47 -3.05 24.39
CA PHE A 464 11.02 -3.87 23.28
C PHE A 464 11.65 -3.41 21.94
N ALA A 465 12.88 -2.94 21.99
CA ALA A 465 13.57 -2.33 20.84
C ALA A 465 13.65 -3.25 19.61
N GLU A 466 13.76 -4.56 19.82
CA GLU A 466 13.79 -5.55 18.73
C GLU A 466 12.39 -5.92 18.18
N SER A 467 11.29 -5.51 18.86
CA SER A 467 9.94 -5.79 18.41
C SER A 467 9.54 -4.83 17.28
N ASN A 468 9.33 -5.38 16.10
CA ASN A 468 8.74 -4.65 14.97
C ASN A 468 7.20 -4.59 15.03
N SER A 469 6.59 -5.08 16.11
CA SER A 469 5.13 -5.22 16.22
C SER A 469 4.47 -4.16 17.10
N LEU A 470 5.25 -3.42 17.90
CA LEU A 470 4.70 -2.48 18.89
C LEU A 470 5.37 -1.10 18.76
N ARG A 471 4.54 -0.07 18.65
CA ARG A 471 4.95 1.34 18.66
C ARG A 471 3.98 2.14 19.52
N TRP A 472 4.42 3.24 20.06
CA TRP A 472 3.55 4.24 20.63
C TRP A 472 3.73 5.57 19.90
N ALA A 473 2.74 6.43 20.00
CA ALA A 473 2.78 7.69 19.31
C ALA A 473 2.11 8.81 20.09
N ILE A 474 2.65 10.02 19.94
CA ILE A 474 1.98 11.26 20.30
C ILE A 474 1.47 11.87 19.00
N PHE A 475 0.23 12.31 18.99
CA PHE A 475 -0.40 12.79 17.78
C PHE A 475 -1.18 14.08 17.97
N PHE A 476 -1.30 14.82 16.88
CA PHE A 476 -2.20 15.94 16.73
C PHE A 476 -3.05 15.71 15.47
N ASP A 477 -4.37 15.66 15.66
CA ASP A 477 -5.32 15.47 14.57
C ASP A 477 -6.18 16.72 14.40
N ALA A 478 -6.40 17.13 13.15
CA ALA A 478 -7.33 18.18 12.78
C ALA A 478 -8.17 17.69 11.60
N SER A 479 -9.47 17.90 11.67
CA SER A 479 -10.38 17.52 10.59
C SER A 479 -11.57 18.46 10.54
N GLN A 480 -12.06 18.69 9.33
CA GLN A 480 -13.30 19.40 9.11
C GLN A 480 -14.04 18.87 7.88
N GLY A 481 -15.34 18.65 8.03
CA GLY A 481 -16.27 18.41 6.95
C GLY A 481 -17.05 19.69 6.65
N TYR A 482 -17.09 20.07 5.38
CA TYR A 482 -17.81 21.28 4.91
C TYR A 482 -18.85 20.93 3.87
N GLY A 483 -19.80 21.87 3.68
CA GLY A 483 -20.75 21.86 2.60
C GLY A 483 -21.94 20.94 2.87
N LEU A 484 -23.11 21.48 2.62
CA LEU A 484 -24.34 20.74 2.45
C LEU A 484 -24.68 20.87 0.96
N GLY A 485 -25.05 19.78 0.31
CA GLY A 485 -25.54 19.83 -1.06
C GLY A 485 -26.64 20.88 -1.22
N GLU A 486 -26.80 21.45 -2.41
CA GLU A 486 -27.77 22.52 -2.64
C GLU A 486 -29.20 22.15 -2.23
N HIS A 487 -29.57 20.88 -2.21
CA HIS A 487 -30.85 20.38 -1.72
C HIS A 487 -31.14 20.74 -0.27
N LEU A 488 -30.14 20.65 0.61
CA LEU A 488 -30.29 20.94 2.04
C LEU A 488 -30.36 22.46 2.29
N LYS A 489 -29.77 23.29 1.41
CA LYS A 489 -29.88 24.75 1.46
C LYS A 489 -31.30 25.24 1.16
N LYS A 490 -32.06 24.53 0.33
CA LYS A 490 -33.45 24.89 -0.02
C LYS A 490 -34.48 24.42 1.01
N THR A 491 -34.16 23.40 1.81
CA THR A 491 -35.08 22.86 2.84
C THR A 491 -34.88 23.47 4.22
N SER A 492 -33.81 24.22 4.45
CA SER A 492 -33.58 24.88 5.74
C SER A 492 -34.47 26.14 5.85
N ILE A 493 -35.48 26.07 6.67
CA ILE A 493 -36.36 27.15 7.03
C ILE A 493 -35.63 28.24 7.86
N ASN A 494 -34.38 27.99 8.30
CA ASN A 494 -33.58 28.94 9.07
C ASN A 494 -32.13 29.02 8.55
N ALA A 495 -31.72 30.25 8.23
CA ALA A 495 -30.39 30.60 7.70
C ALA A 495 -29.20 30.36 8.64
N ASP A 496 -29.42 29.80 9.83
CA ASP A 496 -28.38 29.59 10.86
C ASP A 496 -27.66 28.21 10.78
N TYR A 497 -28.04 27.35 9.85
CA TYR A 497 -27.46 25.99 9.70
C TYR A 497 -26.01 25.91 9.22
N ASN A 498 -25.42 27.03 8.82
CA ASN A 498 -24.01 27.10 8.43
C ASN A 498 -23.03 27.25 9.64
N LYS A 499 -23.55 27.34 10.86
CA LYS A 499 -22.72 27.36 12.05
C LYS A 499 -22.43 25.93 12.49
N PHE A 500 -21.15 25.54 12.38
CA PHE A 500 -20.63 24.33 12.98
C PHE A 500 -20.83 24.40 14.49
N LYS A 501 -21.67 23.55 15.05
CA LYS A 501 -21.55 23.25 16.48
C LYS A 501 -20.31 22.38 16.64
N THR A 502 -19.23 22.93 17.19
CA THR A 502 -18.24 22.15 17.89
C THR A 502 -18.98 21.50 19.04
N SER A 503 -19.07 20.19 19.07
CA SER A 503 -19.55 19.47 20.26
C SER A 503 -18.60 19.75 21.41
N ASP A 504 -19.10 20.35 22.46
CA ASP A 504 -18.43 20.43 23.76
C ASP A 504 -18.05 19.03 24.28
#